data_4e816e3bc28a21259a8dc0a1f4862c41
#
_entry.id   4e816e3bc28a21259a8dc0a1f4862c41
#
_cell.length_a   1.000
_cell.length_b   1.000
_cell.length_c   1.000
_cell.angle_alpha   90.00
_cell.angle_beta   90.00
_cell.angle_gamma   90.00
#
_symmetry.space_group_name_H-M   'P 1'
#
loop_
_entity.id
_entity.type
_entity.pdbx_description
1 polymer ?
#
loop_
_entity_poly.entity_id
_entity_poly.type
_entity_poly.pdbx_seq_one_letter_code
_entity_poly.pdbx_strand_id
1 'polypeptide(L)'
;MSLTAVWSDGYLAHDANWLVWVGARLPGDEEAERALIIKQALEAAGVPLVEAEDHDRSLIEAVHDPGMVDYLETAHQLWVEAGYPEDPGVDRVVPYVFPNPAAVRHHPGVIPTSRAAMAGVYCMDTATVIGPGTYTGARAAADGAATAAGLVRDGEKAAYAPVRPPGHHAGSSYFGGSCYLNNAAIATQWLVSNGTGRVAILDIDAHHGNGTQEIFYERSDVFYTSVHVDPGKGWFPHFCGFEDETGAGPGRGANLNLPLAPGSGDEDFLEALERGCEAIQGWKPDALVVSMGVDAGAADPESPLQVTNHGFSDAGVRVAGLGLPTVLIQEGGYHLESLGPDVMAILAGFP
;
A
#
# COMPACT_ATOMS: atom_id res chain seq x y z
N MET A 1 12.24 -10.72 -19.98
CA MET A 1 12.06 -10.07 -18.69
C MET A 1 13.11 -10.63 -17.73
N SER A 2 13.96 -9.82 -17.15
CA SER A 2 14.94 -10.26 -16.15
C SER A 2 14.51 -9.88 -14.73
N LEU A 3 13.22 -9.58 -14.55
CA LEU A 3 12.58 -9.29 -13.28
C LEU A 3 12.38 -10.59 -12.50
N THR A 4 12.67 -10.57 -11.19
CA THR A 4 12.37 -11.66 -10.26
C THR A 4 11.16 -11.22 -9.38
N ALA A 5 10.19 -12.11 -9.20
CA ALA A 5 9.07 -11.87 -8.30
C ALA A 5 9.21 -12.68 -6.99
N VAL A 6 8.76 -12.08 -5.87
CA VAL A 6 8.84 -12.69 -4.54
C VAL A 6 7.47 -13.21 -4.13
N TRP A 7 7.34 -14.48 -3.82
CA TRP A 7 6.07 -15.12 -3.45
C TRP A 7 6.09 -15.64 -2.01
N SER A 8 4.94 -15.55 -1.35
CA SER A 8 4.65 -16.26 -0.12
C SER A 8 3.20 -16.76 -0.12
N ASP A 9 2.98 -18.00 0.29
CA ASP A 9 1.62 -18.49 0.52
C ASP A 9 0.92 -17.75 1.66
N GLY A 10 1.67 -17.05 2.50
CA GLY A 10 1.15 -16.16 3.53
C GLY A 10 0.27 -15.04 2.97
N TYR A 11 0.47 -14.60 1.71
CA TYR A 11 -0.39 -13.59 1.06
C TYR A 11 -1.85 -14.03 0.94
N LEU A 12 -2.12 -15.31 1.04
CA LEU A 12 -3.49 -15.87 0.99
C LEU A 12 -4.17 -15.92 2.36
N ALA A 13 -3.44 -15.66 3.45
CA ALA A 13 -3.97 -15.81 4.80
C ALA A 13 -4.98 -14.74 5.19
N HIS A 14 -4.85 -13.52 4.66
CA HIS A 14 -5.84 -12.47 4.88
C HIS A 14 -7.10 -12.75 4.09
N ASP A 15 -8.25 -12.62 4.76
CA ASP A 15 -9.58 -12.73 4.17
C ASP A 15 -10.50 -11.70 4.84
N ALA A 16 -10.73 -10.58 4.13
CA ALA A 16 -11.65 -9.55 4.56
C ALA A 16 -13.07 -10.11 4.64
N ASN A 17 -13.48 -10.95 3.67
CA ASN A 17 -14.80 -11.55 3.53
C ASN A 17 -15.93 -10.51 3.42
N TRP A 18 -15.91 -9.49 4.28
CA TRP A 18 -16.84 -8.38 4.28
C TRP A 18 -16.20 -7.12 4.86
N LEU A 19 -16.77 -5.99 4.52
CA LEU A 19 -16.42 -4.67 5.06
C LEU A 19 -17.68 -3.92 5.51
N VAL A 20 -17.52 -2.80 6.20
CA VAL A 20 -18.64 -1.90 6.54
C VAL A 20 -18.46 -0.59 5.78
N TRP A 21 -19.39 -0.30 4.89
CA TRP A 21 -19.47 0.94 4.13
C TRP A 21 -20.76 1.68 4.46
N VAL A 22 -20.65 2.93 4.92
CA VAL A 22 -21.80 3.78 5.27
C VAL A 22 -22.81 3.06 6.21
N GLY A 23 -22.28 2.24 7.13
CA GLY A 23 -23.08 1.47 8.10
C GLY A 23 -23.70 0.18 7.55
N ALA A 24 -23.49 -0.17 6.28
CA ALA A 24 -23.94 -1.44 5.69
C ALA A 24 -22.78 -2.44 5.60
N ARG A 25 -23.06 -3.71 5.87
CA ARG A 25 -22.12 -4.81 5.63
C ARG A 25 -22.19 -5.18 4.14
N LEU A 26 -21.07 -5.08 3.45
CA LEU A 26 -20.91 -5.41 2.03
C LEU A 26 -19.81 -6.47 1.85
N PRO A 27 -19.79 -7.23 0.73
CA PRO A 27 -18.62 -8.03 0.38
C PRO A 27 -17.36 -7.18 0.31
N GLY A 28 -16.23 -7.73 0.65
CA GLY A 28 -14.93 -7.06 0.49
C GLY A 28 -14.28 -7.45 -0.84
N ASP A 29 -13.74 -6.48 -1.56
CA ASP A 29 -13.09 -6.68 -2.86
C ASP A 29 -11.60 -7.06 -2.73
N GLU A 30 -10.99 -6.80 -1.56
CA GLU A 30 -9.62 -7.22 -1.25
C GLU A 30 -9.59 -8.72 -0.89
N GLU A 31 -9.61 -9.60 -1.89
CA GLU A 31 -9.71 -11.05 -1.73
C GLU A 31 -8.46 -11.82 -2.18
N ALA A 32 -8.29 -13.04 -1.65
CA ALA A 32 -7.10 -13.86 -1.91
C ALA A 32 -6.92 -14.24 -3.39
N GLU A 33 -8.00 -14.25 -4.16
CA GLU A 33 -7.97 -14.56 -5.60
C GLU A 33 -7.13 -13.55 -6.38
N ARG A 34 -7.03 -12.30 -5.94
CA ARG A 34 -6.15 -11.27 -6.53
C ARG A 34 -4.71 -11.75 -6.61
N ALA A 35 -4.14 -12.25 -5.51
CA ALA A 35 -2.76 -12.76 -5.48
C ALA A 35 -2.59 -13.99 -6.38
N LEU A 36 -3.57 -14.90 -6.43
CA LEU A 36 -3.52 -16.08 -7.28
C LEU A 36 -3.55 -15.73 -8.77
N ILE A 37 -4.37 -14.76 -9.17
CA ILE A 37 -4.43 -14.25 -10.55
C ILE A 37 -3.09 -13.66 -10.98
N ILE A 38 -2.49 -12.83 -10.13
CA ILE A 38 -1.17 -12.24 -10.40
C ILE A 38 -0.11 -13.34 -10.48
N LYS A 39 -0.09 -14.29 -9.54
CA LYS A 39 0.84 -15.42 -9.59
C LYS A 39 0.74 -16.21 -10.90
N GLN A 40 -0.49 -16.54 -11.32
CA GLN A 40 -0.73 -17.26 -12.58
C GLN A 40 -0.22 -16.46 -13.79
N ALA A 41 -0.43 -15.15 -13.80
CA ALA A 41 0.06 -14.30 -14.90
C ALA A 41 1.59 -14.27 -14.94
N LEU A 42 2.27 -14.18 -13.79
CA LEU A 42 3.73 -14.25 -13.68
C LEU A 42 4.28 -15.61 -14.16
N GLU A 43 3.68 -16.71 -13.71
CA GLU A 43 4.06 -18.07 -14.12
C GLU A 43 3.87 -18.28 -15.64
N ALA A 44 2.75 -17.82 -16.20
CA ALA A 44 2.47 -17.90 -17.62
C ALA A 44 3.47 -17.10 -18.49
N ALA A 45 3.98 -15.99 -17.94
CA ALA A 45 5.01 -15.17 -18.59
C ALA A 45 6.43 -15.70 -18.35
N GLY A 46 6.60 -16.75 -17.54
CA GLY A 46 7.92 -17.31 -17.21
C GLY A 46 8.76 -16.41 -16.30
N VAL A 47 8.14 -15.55 -15.50
CA VAL A 47 8.82 -14.73 -14.50
C VAL A 47 9.33 -15.64 -13.37
N PRO A 48 10.62 -15.59 -13.01
CA PRO A 48 11.14 -16.35 -11.88
C PRO A 48 10.44 -15.96 -10.57
N LEU A 49 10.01 -16.96 -9.79
CA LEU A 49 9.45 -16.77 -8.47
C LEU A 49 10.47 -17.28 -7.42
N VAL A 50 10.76 -16.44 -6.43
CA VAL A 50 11.52 -16.81 -5.23
C VAL A 50 10.65 -16.71 -4.00
N GLU A 51 10.92 -17.51 -2.99
CA GLU A 51 10.18 -17.47 -1.74
C GLU A 51 10.58 -16.25 -0.90
N ALA A 52 9.61 -15.63 -0.23
CA ALA A 52 9.87 -14.54 0.70
C ALA A 52 10.68 -15.07 1.90
N GLU A 53 11.69 -14.32 2.31
CA GLU A 53 12.47 -14.61 3.52
C GLU A 53 11.75 -14.09 4.75
N ASP A 54 11.89 -14.79 5.88
CA ASP A 54 11.44 -14.29 7.18
C ASP A 54 12.41 -13.20 7.69
N HIS A 55 11.89 -12.02 7.99
CA HIS A 55 12.66 -10.95 8.57
C HIS A 55 12.34 -10.75 10.05
N ASP A 56 13.23 -10.12 10.80
CA ASP A 56 12.98 -9.78 12.21
C ASP A 56 11.86 -8.75 12.35
N ARG A 57 11.08 -8.83 13.43
CA ARG A 57 10.00 -7.88 13.72
C ARG A 57 10.45 -6.42 13.75
N SER A 58 11.70 -6.15 14.11
CA SER A 58 12.29 -4.81 14.09
C SER A 58 12.22 -4.13 12.73
N LEU A 59 12.10 -4.91 11.63
CA LEU A 59 11.83 -4.38 10.29
C LEU A 59 10.52 -3.58 10.24
N ILE A 60 9.45 -4.15 10.82
CA ILE A 60 8.12 -3.54 10.85
C ILE A 60 8.13 -2.36 11.84
N GLU A 61 8.73 -2.53 13.00
CA GLU A 61 8.82 -1.51 14.05
C GLU A 61 9.73 -0.33 13.69
N ALA A 62 10.57 -0.47 12.66
CA ALA A 62 11.32 0.65 12.09
C ALA A 62 10.42 1.66 11.33
N VAL A 63 9.20 1.26 11.00
CA VAL A 63 8.22 2.06 10.24
C VAL A 63 6.97 2.33 11.09
N HIS A 64 6.51 1.35 11.84
CA HIS A 64 5.25 1.38 12.57
C HIS A 64 5.42 1.39 14.08
N ASP A 65 4.49 2.04 14.77
CA ASP A 65 4.41 2.04 16.23
C ASP A 65 4.28 0.61 16.77
N PRO A 66 5.14 0.19 17.71
CA PRO A 66 5.09 -1.16 18.26
C PRO A 66 3.74 -1.52 18.90
N GLY A 67 3.04 -0.55 19.50
CA GLY A 67 1.72 -0.77 20.09
C GLY A 67 0.64 -1.06 19.03
N MET A 68 0.75 -0.45 17.84
CA MET A 68 -0.11 -0.77 16.71
C MET A 68 0.17 -2.19 16.20
N VAL A 69 1.44 -2.58 16.10
CA VAL A 69 1.85 -3.92 15.66
C VAL A 69 1.38 -4.99 16.65
N ASP A 70 1.58 -4.76 17.96
CA ASP A 70 1.06 -5.65 19.02
C ASP A 70 -0.47 -5.80 18.96
N TYR A 71 -1.15 -4.69 18.68
CA TYR A 71 -2.60 -4.70 18.52
C TYR A 71 -3.02 -5.55 17.31
N LEU A 72 -2.44 -5.32 16.13
CA LEU A 72 -2.75 -6.10 14.92
C LEU A 72 -2.56 -7.60 15.11
N GLU A 73 -1.48 -8.00 15.78
CA GLU A 73 -1.16 -9.40 16.05
C GLU A 73 -2.22 -10.09 16.93
N THR A 74 -2.80 -9.35 17.89
CA THR A 74 -3.69 -9.93 18.91
C THR A 74 -5.17 -9.56 18.74
N ALA A 75 -5.49 -8.59 17.89
CA ALA A 75 -6.81 -7.98 17.81
C ALA A 75 -7.95 -8.97 17.58
N HIS A 76 -7.80 -9.89 16.63
CA HIS A 76 -8.85 -10.87 16.33
C HIS A 76 -9.05 -11.88 17.48
N GLN A 77 -7.96 -12.36 18.09
CA GLN A 77 -8.05 -13.25 19.25
C GLN A 77 -8.81 -12.57 20.40
N LEU A 78 -8.43 -11.33 20.72
CA LEU A 78 -9.07 -10.55 21.80
C LEU A 78 -10.54 -10.23 21.50
N TRP A 79 -10.90 -10.12 20.23
CA TRP A 79 -12.27 -9.95 19.76
C TRP A 79 -13.12 -11.19 20.03
N VAL A 80 -12.59 -12.36 19.70
CA VAL A 80 -13.25 -13.65 19.98
C VAL A 80 -13.38 -13.90 21.46
N GLU A 81 -12.33 -13.65 22.26
CA GLU A 81 -12.36 -13.78 23.72
C GLU A 81 -13.38 -12.84 24.38
N ALA A 82 -13.68 -11.71 23.76
CA ALA A 82 -14.73 -10.79 24.21
C ALA A 82 -16.16 -11.22 23.83
N GLY A 83 -16.32 -12.31 23.07
CA GLY A 83 -17.61 -12.90 22.70
C GLY A 83 -18.33 -12.23 21.53
N TYR A 84 -17.70 -11.31 20.80
CA TYR A 84 -18.36 -10.58 19.71
C TYR A 84 -18.84 -11.44 18.53
N PRO A 85 -18.21 -12.60 18.17
CA PRO A 85 -18.77 -13.50 17.17
C PRO A 85 -20.13 -14.11 17.56
N GLU A 86 -20.38 -14.33 18.86
CA GLU A 86 -21.63 -14.88 19.39
C GLU A 86 -22.68 -13.78 19.55
N ASP A 87 -22.30 -12.64 20.14
CA ASP A 87 -23.18 -11.50 20.39
C ASP A 87 -22.39 -10.19 20.27
N PRO A 88 -22.68 -9.34 19.28
CA PRO A 88 -23.82 -9.31 18.34
C PRO A 88 -23.68 -10.13 17.05
N GLY A 89 -22.76 -11.07 16.92
CA GLY A 89 -22.59 -11.88 15.71
C GLY A 89 -21.62 -11.26 14.70
N VAL A 90 -20.59 -10.54 15.20
CA VAL A 90 -19.59 -9.87 14.37
C VAL A 90 -18.26 -10.62 14.47
N ASP A 91 -17.92 -11.37 13.44
CA ASP A 91 -16.80 -12.29 13.37
C ASP A 91 -15.46 -11.65 12.94
N ARG A 92 -15.44 -10.35 12.68
CA ARG A 92 -14.26 -9.55 12.33
C ARG A 92 -14.16 -8.33 13.23
N VAL A 93 -12.95 -7.92 13.56
CA VAL A 93 -12.74 -6.68 14.30
C VAL A 93 -13.10 -5.50 13.39
N VAL A 94 -13.98 -4.65 13.86
CA VAL A 94 -14.40 -3.42 13.18
C VAL A 94 -14.61 -2.32 14.24
N PRO A 95 -14.09 -1.09 14.01
CA PRO A 95 -14.31 0.01 14.92
C PRO A 95 -15.76 0.53 14.87
N TYR A 96 -16.27 1.00 15.99
CA TYR A 96 -17.53 1.73 16.06
C TYR A 96 -17.38 3.15 16.60
N VAL A 97 -16.19 3.49 17.12
CA VAL A 97 -15.85 4.81 17.64
C VAL A 97 -14.40 5.12 17.34
N PHE A 98 -14.14 6.36 17.01
CA PHE A 98 -12.80 6.88 16.70
C PHE A 98 -12.43 8.01 17.67
N PRO A 99 -11.16 8.15 18.08
CA PRO A 99 -10.72 9.23 18.95
C PRO A 99 -10.79 10.57 18.19
N ASN A 100 -11.84 11.35 18.44
CA ASN A 100 -11.92 12.71 17.90
C ASN A 100 -10.86 13.59 18.57
N PRO A 101 -9.96 14.27 17.81
CA PRO A 101 -8.87 15.07 18.38
C PRO A 101 -9.32 16.12 19.41
N ALA A 102 -10.49 16.73 19.22
CA ALA A 102 -11.03 17.70 20.18
C ALA A 102 -11.49 17.03 21.48
N ALA A 103 -12.08 15.82 21.40
CA ALA A 103 -12.55 15.09 22.55
C ALA A 103 -11.39 14.54 23.41
N VAL A 104 -10.30 14.08 22.77
CA VAL A 104 -9.15 13.50 23.48
C VAL A 104 -8.04 14.49 23.80
N ARG A 105 -8.20 15.78 23.47
CA ARG A 105 -7.19 16.83 23.60
C ARG A 105 -6.50 16.89 24.98
N HIS A 106 -7.22 16.65 26.05
CA HIS A 106 -6.72 16.74 27.42
C HIS A 106 -6.20 15.42 27.98
N HIS A 107 -6.44 14.32 27.26
CA HIS A 107 -6.02 12.96 27.63
C HIS A 107 -5.55 12.21 26.37
N PRO A 108 -4.52 12.71 25.67
CA PRO A 108 -4.01 12.05 24.47
C PRO A 108 -3.39 10.70 24.85
N GLY A 109 -3.51 9.71 23.95
CA GLY A 109 -2.87 8.40 24.11
C GLY A 109 -3.59 7.45 25.07
N VAL A 110 -4.82 7.74 25.49
CA VAL A 110 -5.62 6.77 26.27
C VAL A 110 -6.03 5.61 25.37
N ILE A 111 -5.59 4.41 25.73
CA ILE A 111 -6.04 3.16 25.12
C ILE A 111 -7.23 2.63 25.94
N PRO A 112 -8.43 2.51 25.33
CA PRO A 112 -9.61 2.02 26.04
C PRO A 112 -9.48 0.53 26.36
N THR A 113 -10.12 0.08 27.45
CA THR A 113 -10.15 -1.34 27.82
C THR A 113 -11.19 -2.14 27.04
N SER A 114 -12.20 -1.49 26.47
CA SER A 114 -13.18 -2.11 25.58
C SER A 114 -12.54 -2.51 24.25
N ARG A 115 -12.62 -3.78 23.87
CA ARG A 115 -12.03 -4.30 22.63
C ARG A 115 -12.60 -3.63 21.38
N ALA A 116 -13.91 -3.37 21.37
CA ALA A 116 -14.56 -2.68 20.26
C ALA A 116 -14.14 -1.20 20.14
N ALA A 117 -13.87 -0.51 21.26
CA ALA A 117 -13.38 0.87 21.23
C ALA A 117 -11.88 0.93 20.88
N MET A 118 -11.10 -0.09 21.28
CA MET A 118 -9.69 -0.19 20.97
C MET A 118 -9.44 -0.27 19.45
N ALA A 119 -10.35 -0.90 18.70
CA ALA A 119 -10.25 -1.00 17.24
C ALA A 119 -10.08 0.38 16.58
N GLY A 120 -10.83 1.40 17.03
CA GLY A 120 -10.75 2.74 16.45
C GLY A 120 -9.56 3.57 16.89
N VAL A 121 -8.70 3.08 17.80
CA VAL A 121 -7.45 3.77 18.16
C VAL A 121 -6.46 3.72 17.00
N TYR A 122 -6.37 2.57 16.35
CA TYR A 122 -5.40 2.32 15.27
C TYR A 122 -6.04 2.23 13.89
N CYS A 123 -7.33 1.88 13.77
CA CYS A 123 -8.03 1.83 12.49
C CYS A 123 -8.71 3.17 12.18
N MET A 124 -8.49 3.71 10.97
CA MET A 124 -9.03 5.02 10.59
C MET A 124 -10.39 4.95 9.87
N ASP A 125 -10.87 3.75 9.53
CA ASP A 125 -12.12 3.55 8.81
C ASP A 125 -12.89 2.30 9.30
N THR A 126 -14.01 1.98 8.66
CA THR A 126 -14.83 0.80 8.97
C THR A 126 -14.73 -0.29 7.89
N ALA A 127 -13.99 -0.03 6.81
CA ALA A 127 -13.80 -0.97 5.71
C ALA A 127 -12.64 -1.95 5.98
N THR A 128 -11.65 -1.51 6.77
CA THR A 128 -10.45 -2.29 7.08
C THR A 128 -10.67 -3.19 8.29
N VAL A 129 -11.30 -4.33 8.06
CA VAL A 129 -11.64 -5.31 9.11
C VAL A 129 -10.49 -6.28 9.39
N ILE A 130 -10.33 -6.72 10.66
CA ILE A 130 -9.29 -7.69 11.02
C ILE A 130 -9.93 -9.07 11.22
N GLY A 131 -9.51 -10.03 10.41
CA GLY A 131 -9.86 -11.45 10.51
C GLY A 131 -8.76 -12.31 11.13
N PRO A 132 -8.96 -13.62 11.25
CA PRO A 132 -8.02 -14.52 11.92
C PRO A 132 -6.65 -14.60 11.23
N GLY A 133 -6.59 -14.43 9.92
CA GLY A 133 -5.35 -14.48 9.11
C GLY A 133 -4.76 -13.11 8.76
N THR A 134 -5.37 -12.00 9.20
CA THR A 134 -4.97 -10.65 8.75
C THR A 134 -3.52 -10.33 9.10
N TYR A 135 -3.10 -10.53 10.35
CA TYR A 135 -1.71 -10.26 10.74
C TYR A 135 -0.72 -11.18 10.01
N THR A 136 -1.07 -12.46 9.84
CA THR A 136 -0.23 -13.41 9.08
C THR A 136 -0.03 -12.93 7.64
N GLY A 137 -1.09 -12.49 6.97
CA GLY A 137 -1.01 -11.94 5.61
C GLY A 137 -0.20 -10.65 5.55
N ALA A 138 -0.47 -9.70 6.44
CA ALA A 138 0.23 -8.43 6.50
C ALA A 138 1.74 -8.61 6.81
N ARG A 139 2.07 -9.55 7.72
CA ARG A 139 3.45 -9.91 8.03
C ARG A 139 4.16 -10.52 6.82
N ALA A 140 3.53 -11.47 6.14
CA ALA A 140 4.10 -12.06 4.94
C ALA A 140 4.31 -11.03 3.83
N ALA A 141 3.36 -10.06 3.68
CA ALA A 141 3.50 -8.96 2.73
C ALA A 141 4.72 -8.08 3.03
N ALA A 142 4.93 -7.73 4.31
CA ALA A 142 6.10 -7.00 4.76
C ALA A 142 7.41 -7.75 4.49
N ASP A 143 7.44 -9.04 4.79
CA ASP A 143 8.60 -9.91 4.54
C ASP A 143 8.90 -10.01 3.04
N GLY A 144 7.88 -10.15 2.19
CA GLY A 144 8.03 -10.18 0.74
C GLY A 144 8.55 -8.87 0.16
N ALA A 145 8.06 -7.74 0.67
CA ALA A 145 8.53 -6.41 0.25
C ALA A 145 10.02 -6.19 0.61
N ALA A 146 10.43 -6.59 1.80
CA ALA A 146 11.83 -6.51 2.23
C ALA A 146 12.72 -7.47 1.45
N THR A 147 12.25 -8.67 1.14
CA THR A 147 12.99 -9.64 0.29
C THR A 147 13.21 -9.08 -1.11
N ALA A 148 12.19 -8.46 -1.71
CA ALA A 148 12.34 -7.79 -3.02
C ALA A 148 13.34 -6.63 -2.96
N ALA A 149 13.34 -5.86 -1.87
CA ALA A 149 14.33 -4.83 -1.63
C ALA A 149 15.76 -5.41 -1.52
N GLY A 150 15.88 -6.59 -0.89
CA GLY A 150 17.13 -7.35 -0.81
C GLY A 150 17.68 -7.75 -2.17
N LEU A 151 16.84 -8.29 -3.05
CA LEU A 151 17.23 -8.65 -4.42
C LEU A 151 17.76 -7.45 -5.19
N VAL A 152 17.08 -6.31 -5.10
CA VAL A 152 17.50 -5.07 -5.77
C VAL A 152 18.82 -4.54 -5.22
N ARG A 153 19.01 -4.52 -3.90
CA ARG A 153 20.28 -4.14 -3.27
C ARG A 153 21.42 -5.06 -3.74
N ASP A 154 21.16 -6.34 -3.91
CA ASP A 154 22.16 -7.35 -4.28
C ASP A 154 22.46 -7.40 -5.79
N GLY A 155 21.83 -6.50 -6.57
CA GLY A 155 22.19 -6.24 -7.96
C GLY A 155 21.14 -6.57 -9.00
N GLU A 156 19.95 -7.04 -8.60
CA GLU A 156 18.82 -7.11 -9.54
C GLU A 156 18.42 -5.69 -9.96
N LYS A 157 18.10 -5.52 -11.25
CA LYS A 157 17.66 -4.22 -11.75
C LYS A 157 16.25 -3.87 -11.32
N ALA A 158 15.41 -4.89 -11.21
CA ALA A 158 14.05 -4.77 -10.70
C ALA A 158 13.61 -6.06 -10.00
N ALA A 159 12.84 -5.93 -8.94
CA ALA A 159 12.17 -7.03 -8.26
C ALA A 159 10.72 -6.65 -7.97
N TYR A 160 9.81 -7.61 -8.07
CA TYR A 160 8.39 -7.41 -7.83
C TYR A 160 7.89 -8.25 -6.68
N ALA A 161 7.16 -7.64 -5.76
CA ALA A 161 6.47 -8.31 -4.66
C ALA A 161 4.95 -8.20 -4.87
N PRO A 162 4.28 -9.28 -5.36
CA PRO A 162 2.82 -9.36 -5.51
C PRO A 162 2.14 -9.53 -4.16
N VAL A 163 2.48 -8.67 -3.23
CA VAL A 163 2.05 -8.75 -1.83
C VAL A 163 0.56 -8.50 -1.67
N ARG A 164 -0.02 -9.10 -0.63
CA ARG A 164 -1.36 -8.91 -0.17
C ARG A 164 -1.42 -9.20 1.34
N PRO A 165 -2.15 -8.38 2.14
CA PRO A 165 -2.90 -7.17 1.78
C PRO A 165 -2.00 -6.01 1.30
N PRO A 166 -2.60 -4.96 0.66
CA PRO A 166 -1.88 -3.75 0.28
C PRO A 166 -1.37 -2.97 1.49
N GLY A 167 -0.60 -1.89 1.27
CA GLY A 167 0.08 -1.23 2.37
C GLY A 167 0.04 0.30 2.40
N HIS A 168 -0.11 1.00 1.28
CA HIS A 168 0.19 2.42 1.15
C HIS A 168 -0.68 3.36 2.01
N HIS A 169 -1.85 2.90 2.47
CA HIS A 169 -2.70 3.67 3.39
C HIS A 169 -2.33 3.51 4.87
N ALA A 170 -1.51 2.51 5.24
CA ALA A 170 -1.08 2.34 6.62
C ALA A 170 0.02 3.35 6.98
N GLY A 171 -0.24 4.20 7.95
CA GLY A 171 0.71 5.19 8.49
C GLY A 171 1.55 4.63 9.63
N SER A 172 2.35 5.48 10.26
CA SER A 172 3.25 5.08 11.33
C SER A 172 2.51 4.51 12.56
N SER A 173 1.31 5.00 12.87
CA SER A 173 0.53 4.61 14.04
C SER A 173 -0.95 4.38 13.76
N TYR A 174 -1.32 4.18 12.51
CA TYR A 174 -2.68 3.84 12.11
C TYR A 174 -2.68 2.96 10.85
N PHE A 175 -3.79 2.27 10.63
CA PHE A 175 -4.07 1.49 9.42
C PHE A 175 -5.49 1.78 8.91
N GLY A 176 -5.74 1.49 7.62
CA GLY A 176 -7.01 1.77 6.95
C GLY A 176 -6.91 1.52 5.45
N GLY A 177 -8.00 1.70 4.68
CA GLY A 177 -8.02 1.49 3.24
C GLY A 177 -7.57 0.09 2.82
N SER A 178 -8.01 -0.94 3.56
CA SER A 178 -7.58 -2.34 3.39
C SER A 178 -6.07 -2.60 3.61
N CYS A 179 -5.33 -1.61 4.10
CA CYS A 179 -3.89 -1.67 4.40
C CYS A 179 -3.65 -1.78 5.91
N TYR A 180 -2.73 -2.66 6.32
CA TYR A 180 -2.43 -2.93 7.73
C TYR A 180 -1.00 -2.59 8.11
N LEU A 181 -0.02 -2.94 7.27
CA LEU A 181 1.40 -2.58 7.35
C LEU A 181 1.81 -1.97 6.01
N ASN A 182 2.62 -0.93 6.03
CA ASN A 182 3.01 -0.23 4.81
C ASN A 182 4.19 -0.93 4.11
N ASN A 183 3.87 -1.78 3.15
CA ASN A 183 4.85 -2.61 2.46
C ASN A 183 5.91 -1.79 1.71
N ALA A 184 5.50 -0.72 1.03
CA ALA A 184 6.41 0.18 0.31
C ALA A 184 7.33 0.96 1.27
N ALA A 185 6.78 1.43 2.40
CA ALA A 185 7.59 2.09 3.43
C ALA A 185 8.58 1.13 4.09
N ILE A 186 8.18 -0.12 4.33
CA ILE A 186 9.05 -1.16 4.88
C ILE A 186 10.20 -1.47 3.91
N ALA A 187 9.92 -1.68 2.61
CA ALA A 187 10.94 -1.88 1.60
C ALA A 187 11.91 -0.69 1.52
N THR A 188 11.36 0.54 1.55
CA THR A 188 12.14 1.78 1.54
C THR A 188 13.04 1.88 2.78
N GLN A 189 12.50 1.68 3.97
CA GLN A 189 13.27 1.72 5.21
C GLN A 189 14.33 0.62 5.25
N TRP A 190 14.02 -0.57 4.73
CA TRP A 190 14.98 -1.65 4.60
C TRP A 190 16.17 -1.26 3.71
N LEU A 191 15.91 -0.66 2.53
CA LEU A 191 16.96 -0.16 1.64
C LEU A 191 17.86 0.87 2.33
N VAL A 192 17.25 1.88 2.98
CA VAL A 192 18.00 2.91 3.71
C VAL A 192 18.84 2.29 4.83
N SER A 193 18.27 1.40 5.62
CA SER A 193 19.00 0.72 6.72
C SER A 193 20.13 -0.17 6.24
N ASN A 194 20.11 -0.61 4.97
CA ASN A 194 21.13 -1.45 4.35
C ASN A 194 22.06 -0.68 3.38
N GLY A 195 22.14 0.64 3.54
CA GLY A 195 23.18 1.48 2.92
C GLY A 195 22.78 2.20 1.65
N THR A 196 21.50 2.14 1.22
CA THR A 196 20.99 3.00 0.14
C THR A 196 20.84 4.41 0.68
N GLY A 197 21.47 5.39 0.05
CA GLY A 197 21.53 6.75 0.59
C GLY A 197 20.21 7.50 0.50
N ARG A 198 19.57 7.48 -0.70
CA ARG A 198 18.33 8.21 -1.00
C ARG A 198 17.39 7.32 -1.78
N VAL A 199 16.14 7.22 -1.37
CA VAL A 199 15.14 6.39 -2.03
C VAL A 199 13.96 7.26 -2.46
N ALA A 200 13.52 7.11 -3.72
CA ALA A 200 12.24 7.68 -4.15
C ALA A 200 11.14 6.62 -4.05
N ILE A 201 9.94 7.06 -3.70
CA ILE A 201 8.71 6.26 -3.78
C ILE A 201 7.82 6.91 -4.82
N LEU A 202 7.43 6.14 -5.84
CA LEU A 202 6.44 6.51 -6.82
C LEU A 202 5.19 5.66 -6.59
N ASP A 203 4.10 6.31 -6.25
CA ASP A 203 2.81 5.68 -6.04
C ASP A 203 1.92 5.93 -7.26
N ILE A 204 1.48 4.88 -7.92
CA ILE A 204 0.62 4.91 -9.10
C ILE A 204 -0.73 4.22 -8.88
N ASP A 205 -1.02 3.86 -7.65
CA ASP A 205 -2.37 3.44 -7.23
C ASP A 205 -3.36 4.58 -7.47
N ALA A 206 -4.60 4.24 -7.79
CA ALA A 206 -5.65 5.25 -8.00
C ALA A 206 -5.94 6.10 -6.76
N HIS A 207 -5.66 5.57 -5.57
CA HIS A 207 -5.83 6.27 -4.31
C HIS A 207 -4.51 6.87 -3.82
N HIS A 208 -4.60 8.00 -3.14
CA HIS A 208 -3.43 8.60 -2.52
C HIS A 208 -2.90 7.72 -1.37
N GLY A 209 -1.61 7.40 -1.39
CA GLY A 209 -0.93 6.66 -0.32
C GLY A 209 -0.67 7.51 0.92
N ASN A 210 -1.74 7.86 1.65
CA ASN A 210 -1.69 8.75 2.80
C ASN A 210 -0.80 8.23 3.93
N GLY A 211 -0.69 6.92 4.09
CA GLY A 211 0.21 6.31 5.06
C GLY A 211 1.67 6.50 4.69
N THR A 212 2.02 6.26 3.43
CA THR A 212 3.37 6.48 2.92
C THR A 212 3.78 7.95 3.03
N GLN A 213 2.89 8.88 2.64
CA GLN A 213 3.11 10.30 2.81
C GLN A 213 3.37 10.65 4.29
N GLU A 214 2.54 10.18 5.23
CA GLU A 214 2.67 10.49 6.66
C GLU A 214 4.01 10.01 7.22
N ILE A 215 4.42 8.77 6.91
CA ILE A 215 5.67 8.16 7.40
C ILE A 215 6.89 8.99 6.96
N PHE A 216 6.90 9.49 5.74
CA PHE A 216 8.07 10.17 5.16
C PHE A 216 7.96 11.69 5.09
N TYR A 217 6.89 12.30 5.60
CA TYR A 217 6.58 13.72 5.40
C TYR A 217 7.65 14.68 5.92
N GLU A 218 8.41 14.29 6.95
CA GLU A 218 9.51 15.07 7.53
C GLU A 218 10.90 14.50 7.20
N ARG A 219 10.99 13.52 6.29
CA ARG A 219 12.24 12.85 5.88
C ARG A 219 12.85 13.52 4.65
N SER A 220 14.16 13.80 4.70
CA SER A 220 14.91 14.38 3.56
C SER A 220 15.67 13.34 2.72
N ASP A 221 15.73 12.10 3.17
CA ASP A 221 16.37 10.97 2.51
C ASP A 221 15.38 10.10 1.70
N VAL A 222 14.07 10.39 1.80
CA VAL A 222 13.02 9.75 1.01
C VAL A 222 12.23 10.83 0.26
N PHE A 223 11.99 10.63 -1.04
CA PHE A 223 11.12 11.46 -1.86
C PHE A 223 9.85 10.66 -2.18
N TYR A 224 8.69 11.18 -1.82
CA TYR A 224 7.41 10.57 -2.15
C TYR A 224 6.69 11.36 -3.24
N THR A 225 6.20 10.67 -4.28
CA THR A 225 5.31 11.25 -5.27
C THR A 225 4.18 10.27 -5.58
N SER A 226 2.95 10.79 -5.76
CA SER A 226 1.76 9.98 -6.01
C SER A 226 0.92 10.59 -7.11
N VAL A 227 0.50 9.75 -8.07
CA VAL A 227 -0.49 10.06 -9.12
C VAL A 227 -1.79 9.36 -8.74
N HIS A 228 -2.80 10.11 -8.37
CA HIS A 228 -4.04 9.55 -7.80
C HIS A 228 -5.26 10.40 -8.15
N VAL A 229 -6.45 9.85 -7.94
CA VAL A 229 -7.70 10.62 -8.09
C VAL A 229 -7.79 11.72 -7.04
N ASP A 230 -8.22 12.92 -7.42
CA ASP A 230 -8.35 14.08 -6.54
C ASP A 230 -9.27 13.77 -5.33
N PRO A 231 -8.73 13.69 -4.09
CA PRO A 231 -9.53 13.41 -2.91
C PRO A 231 -10.55 14.51 -2.61
N GLY A 232 -10.33 15.74 -3.08
CA GLY A 232 -11.26 16.85 -3.00
C GLY A 232 -12.52 16.68 -3.87
N LYS A 233 -12.54 15.66 -4.74
CA LYS A 233 -13.70 15.27 -5.56
C LYS A 233 -14.53 14.13 -4.95
N GLY A 234 -14.32 13.83 -3.67
CA GLY A 234 -15.12 12.86 -2.94
C GLY A 234 -14.56 11.42 -2.94
N TRP A 235 -13.26 11.27 -3.20
CA TRP A 235 -12.58 9.97 -3.19
C TRP A 235 -11.70 9.79 -1.95
N PHE A 236 -11.53 8.53 -1.55
CA PHE A 236 -10.65 8.16 -0.44
C PHE A 236 -9.19 8.60 -0.75
N PRO A 237 -8.41 9.10 0.21
CA PRO A 237 -8.68 9.20 1.65
C PRO A 237 -9.37 10.50 2.10
N HIS A 238 -9.89 11.33 1.22
CA HIS A 238 -10.70 12.54 1.43
C HIS A 238 -9.98 13.73 2.09
N PHE A 239 -9.06 13.53 3.04
CA PHE A 239 -8.52 14.56 3.93
C PHE A 239 -7.07 14.92 3.66
N CYS A 240 -6.39 14.24 2.75
CA CYS A 240 -5.00 14.48 2.34
C CYS A 240 -4.76 13.97 0.92
N GLY A 241 -3.61 14.32 0.34
CA GLY A 241 -3.29 14.05 -1.06
C GLY A 241 -3.45 15.27 -1.96
N PHE A 242 -3.43 16.48 -1.38
CA PHE A 242 -3.56 17.73 -2.13
C PHE A 242 -2.21 18.23 -2.65
N GLU A 243 -2.23 19.00 -3.77
CA GLU A 243 -1.02 19.52 -4.43
C GLU A 243 -0.15 20.42 -3.55
N ASP A 244 -0.72 21.09 -2.55
CA ASP A 244 -0.01 22.00 -1.65
C ASP A 244 0.68 21.30 -0.48
N GLU A 245 0.51 19.99 -0.34
CA GLU A 245 1.19 19.15 0.63
C GLU A 245 2.60 18.77 0.13
N THR A 246 3.61 19.54 0.51
CA THR A 246 4.97 19.44 -0.05
C THR A 246 6.03 18.96 0.94
N GLY A 247 5.62 18.32 2.04
CA GLY A 247 6.51 17.91 3.13
C GLY A 247 6.69 18.99 4.20
N ALA A 248 7.26 18.61 5.34
CA ALA A 248 7.49 19.48 6.49
C ALA A 248 8.90 19.32 7.06
N GLY A 249 9.35 20.30 7.85
CA GLY A 249 10.65 20.24 8.49
C GLY A 249 11.79 19.95 7.50
N PRO A 250 12.65 18.95 7.79
CA PRO A 250 13.71 18.51 6.89
C PRO A 250 13.19 17.93 5.55
N GLY A 251 11.97 17.39 5.52
CA GLY A 251 11.32 16.81 4.34
C GLY A 251 10.63 17.81 3.42
N ARG A 252 10.72 19.12 3.71
CA ARG A 252 10.08 20.13 2.86
C ARG A 252 10.62 20.07 1.43
N GLY A 253 9.71 19.90 0.45
CA GLY A 253 10.02 19.70 -0.97
C GLY A 253 10.33 18.25 -1.35
N ALA A 254 10.20 17.31 -0.42
CA ALA A 254 10.36 15.88 -0.68
C ALA A 254 9.01 15.13 -0.81
N ASN A 255 7.91 15.85 -0.97
CA ASN A 255 6.58 15.30 -1.23
C ASN A 255 5.95 16.00 -2.44
N LEU A 256 5.37 15.24 -3.37
CA LEU A 256 4.71 15.75 -4.57
C LEU A 256 3.44 14.94 -4.86
N ASN A 257 2.30 15.58 -4.71
CA ASN A 257 1.00 15.02 -5.05
C ASN A 257 0.52 15.51 -6.42
N LEU A 258 0.03 14.60 -7.24
CA LEU A 258 -0.40 14.81 -8.62
C LEU A 258 -1.87 14.31 -8.78
N PRO A 259 -2.84 15.03 -8.18
CA PRO A 259 -4.24 14.62 -8.19
C PRO A 259 -4.86 14.78 -9.58
N LEU A 260 -5.59 13.74 -10.02
CA LEU A 260 -6.29 13.67 -11.30
C LEU A 260 -7.79 13.87 -11.12
N ALA A 261 -8.44 14.48 -12.11
CA ALA A 261 -9.89 14.60 -12.12
C ALA A 261 -10.54 13.20 -12.27
N PRO A 262 -11.70 12.93 -11.63
CA PRO A 262 -12.48 11.75 -11.96
C PRO A 262 -12.78 11.66 -13.46
N GLY A 263 -12.54 10.49 -14.06
CA GLY A 263 -12.68 10.25 -15.50
C GLY A 263 -11.42 10.49 -16.32
N SER A 264 -10.31 10.92 -15.71
CA SER A 264 -9.01 11.02 -16.38
C SER A 264 -8.56 9.65 -16.93
N GLY A 265 -8.12 9.64 -18.18
CA GLY A 265 -7.64 8.47 -18.90
C GLY A 265 -6.12 8.47 -19.08
N ASP A 266 -5.66 7.74 -20.11
CA ASP A 266 -4.23 7.54 -20.38
C ASP A 266 -3.45 8.85 -20.51
N GLU A 267 -3.97 9.85 -21.22
CA GLU A 267 -3.26 11.11 -21.48
C GLU A 267 -2.96 11.86 -20.18
N ASP A 268 -3.98 12.10 -19.36
CA ASP A 268 -3.84 12.81 -18.08
C ASP A 268 -2.96 12.04 -17.11
N PHE A 269 -3.16 10.71 -17.03
CA PHE A 269 -2.38 9.83 -16.15
C PHE A 269 -0.91 9.83 -16.53
N LEU A 270 -0.61 9.68 -17.81
CA LEU A 270 0.77 9.64 -18.30
C LEU A 270 1.46 11.01 -18.24
N GLU A 271 0.74 12.11 -18.37
CA GLU A 271 1.29 13.47 -18.16
C GLU A 271 1.66 13.68 -16.68
N ALA A 272 0.77 13.30 -15.76
CA ALA A 272 1.07 13.37 -14.34
C ALA A 272 2.24 12.45 -13.95
N LEU A 273 2.27 11.22 -14.46
CA LEU A 273 3.37 10.29 -14.25
C LEU A 273 4.71 10.85 -14.73
N GLU A 274 4.75 11.49 -15.91
CA GLU A 274 5.97 12.12 -16.44
C GLU A 274 6.48 13.21 -15.51
N ARG A 275 5.59 14.08 -14.99
CA ARG A 275 5.95 15.10 -13.98
C ARG A 275 6.54 14.47 -12.72
N GLY A 276 5.99 13.34 -12.26
CA GLY A 276 6.53 12.57 -11.14
C GLY A 276 7.92 12.03 -11.44
N CYS A 277 8.11 11.43 -12.62
CA CYS A 277 9.40 10.92 -13.08
C CYS A 277 10.47 12.02 -13.19
N GLU A 278 10.12 13.18 -13.75
CA GLU A 278 11.02 14.35 -13.83
C GLU A 278 11.44 14.84 -12.43
N ALA A 279 10.49 14.88 -11.49
CA ALA A 279 10.78 15.27 -10.10
C ALA A 279 11.72 14.26 -9.42
N ILE A 280 11.50 12.96 -9.62
CA ILE A 280 12.39 11.89 -9.13
C ILE A 280 13.80 12.05 -9.71
N GLN A 281 13.93 12.24 -11.02
CA GLN A 281 15.22 12.46 -11.67
C GLN A 281 15.93 13.71 -11.14
N GLY A 282 15.19 14.81 -10.94
CA GLY A 282 15.70 16.04 -10.36
C GLY A 282 16.19 15.88 -8.93
N TRP A 283 15.52 15.02 -8.15
CA TRP A 283 15.88 14.73 -6.77
C TRP A 283 17.05 13.75 -6.64
N LYS A 284 17.36 12.95 -7.68
CA LYS A 284 18.51 12.05 -7.81
C LYS A 284 18.59 10.99 -6.71
N PRO A 285 17.62 10.07 -6.62
CA PRO A 285 17.69 8.93 -5.71
C PRO A 285 18.69 7.87 -6.19
N ASP A 286 19.07 6.99 -5.26
CA ASP A 286 19.92 5.82 -5.54
C ASP A 286 19.09 4.59 -5.88
N ALA A 287 17.80 4.55 -5.46
CA ALA A 287 16.85 3.48 -5.77
C ALA A 287 15.41 4.04 -5.84
N LEU A 288 14.54 3.26 -6.49
CA LEU A 288 13.12 3.53 -6.62
C LEU A 288 12.31 2.41 -5.98
N VAL A 289 11.28 2.78 -5.22
CA VAL A 289 10.19 1.88 -4.80
C VAL A 289 8.92 2.34 -5.50
N VAL A 290 8.17 1.43 -6.09
CA VAL A 290 6.89 1.73 -6.75
C VAL A 290 5.76 1.07 -5.97
N SER A 291 4.87 1.87 -5.37
CA SER A 291 3.55 1.41 -4.94
C SER A 291 2.70 1.25 -6.19
N MET A 292 2.50 0.00 -6.60
CA MET A 292 1.95 -0.37 -7.90
C MET A 292 0.52 -0.88 -7.76
N GLY A 293 -0.45 0.05 -7.73
CA GLY A 293 -1.86 -0.25 -7.94
C GLY A 293 -2.21 -0.28 -9.43
N VAL A 294 -3.19 -1.09 -9.80
CA VAL A 294 -3.80 -1.09 -11.15
C VAL A 294 -5.30 -0.80 -11.09
N ASP A 295 -5.77 -0.29 -9.97
CA ASP A 295 -7.14 0.18 -9.75
C ASP A 295 -7.46 1.51 -10.46
N ALA A 296 -6.43 2.19 -11.02
CA ALA A 296 -6.64 3.27 -11.98
C ALA A 296 -7.26 2.78 -13.31
N GLY A 297 -7.38 1.47 -13.50
CA GLY A 297 -7.89 0.82 -14.70
C GLY A 297 -9.36 1.12 -14.97
N ALA A 298 -9.71 1.33 -16.26
CA ALA A 298 -11.05 1.72 -16.69
C ALA A 298 -12.17 0.73 -16.30
N ALA A 299 -11.85 -0.51 -15.98
CA ALA A 299 -12.79 -1.54 -15.53
C ALA A 299 -12.84 -1.70 -14.01
N ASP A 300 -11.95 -1.05 -13.26
CA ASP A 300 -11.85 -1.24 -11.83
C ASP A 300 -13.01 -0.58 -11.07
N PRO A 301 -13.68 -1.29 -10.14
CA PRO A 301 -14.83 -0.75 -9.43
C PRO A 301 -14.48 0.30 -8.36
N GLU A 302 -13.22 0.32 -7.89
CA GLU A 302 -12.81 1.14 -6.75
C GLU A 302 -12.30 2.54 -7.14
N SER A 303 -12.25 2.85 -8.45
CA SER A 303 -11.74 4.15 -8.94
C SER A 303 -12.54 4.68 -10.14
N PRO A 304 -12.66 6.00 -10.28
CA PRO A 304 -13.28 6.62 -11.45
C PRO A 304 -12.28 6.88 -12.59
N LEU A 305 -11.01 6.53 -12.45
CA LEU A 305 -10.02 6.71 -13.49
C LEU A 305 -10.27 5.76 -14.67
N GLN A 306 -9.74 6.09 -15.84
CA GLN A 306 -10.04 5.39 -17.09
C GLN A 306 -8.75 5.00 -17.82
N VAL A 307 -7.74 4.52 -17.06
CA VAL A 307 -6.48 4.07 -17.62
C VAL A 307 -6.70 2.74 -18.33
N THR A 308 -6.21 2.63 -19.57
CA THR A 308 -6.29 1.38 -20.35
C THR A 308 -5.07 0.49 -20.09
N ASN A 309 -5.16 -0.78 -20.51
CA ASN A 309 -4.00 -1.67 -20.48
C ASN A 309 -2.79 -1.09 -21.26
N HIS A 310 -3.04 -0.32 -22.33
CA HIS A 310 -1.99 0.37 -23.08
C HIS A 310 -1.38 1.52 -22.24
N GLY A 311 -2.20 2.28 -21.52
CA GLY A 311 -1.72 3.31 -20.59
C GLY A 311 -0.83 2.72 -19.51
N PHE A 312 -1.17 1.56 -18.94
CA PHE A 312 -0.31 0.84 -18.00
C PHE A 312 1.01 0.36 -18.63
N SER A 313 0.98 -0.12 -19.88
CA SER A 313 2.20 -0.50 -20.61
C SER A 313 3.14 0.70 -20.80
N ASP A 314 2.60 1.85 -21.21
CA ASP A 314 3.37 3.08 -21.38
C ASP A 314 3.90 3.60 -20.02
N ALA A 315 3.12 3.47 -18.96
CA ALA A 315 3.57 3.79 -17.61
C ALA A 315 4.78 2.94 -17.18
N GLY A 316 4.71 1.62 -17.40
CA GLY A 316 5.82 0.71 -17.12
C GLY A 316 7.09 1.10 -17.85
N VAL A 317 6.99 1.44 -19.15
CA VAL A 317 8.13 1.89 -19.97
C VAL A 317 8.72 3.19 -19.41
N ARG A 318 7.91 4.17 -19.01
CA ARG A 318 8.39 5.45 -18.47
C ARG A 318 9.10 5.27 -17.14
N VAL A 319 8.51 4.49 -16.23
CA VAL A 319 9.11 4.21 -14.91
C VAL A 319 10.44 3.45 -15.06
N ALA A 320 10.48 2.41 -15.89
CA ALA A 320 11.73 1.68 -16.18
C ALA A 320 12.78 2.56 -16.87
N GLY A 321 12.34 3.54 -17.67
CA GLY A 321 13.18 4.54 -18.32
C GLY A 321 13.96 5.44 -17.36
N LEU A 322 13.60 5.51 -16.08
CA LEU A 322 14.40 6.19 -15.05
C LEU A 322 15.77 5.52 -14.84
N GLY A 323 15.90 4.23 -15.18
CA GLY A 323 17.17 3.49 -15.09
C GLY A 323 17.65 3.24 -13.66
N LEU A 324 16.77 3.39 -12.67
CA LEU A 324 17.07 3.18 -11.25
C LEU A 324 16.88 1.70 -10.86
N PRO A 325 17.67 1.17 -9.92
CA PRO A 325 17.30 -0.08 -9.24
C PRO A 325 15.90 0.06 -8.62
N THR A 326 14.96 -0.83 -8.98
CA THR A 326 13.53 -0.62 -8.70
C THR A 326 12.91 -1.80 -7.96
N VAL A 327 12.23 -1.52 -6.86
CA VAL A 327 11.34 -2.46 -6.15
C VAL A 327 9.90 -2.11 -6.49
N LEU A 328 9.14 -3.05 -7.05
CA LEU A 328 7.71 -2.88 -7.31
C LEU A 328 6.92 -3.64 -6.25
N ILE A 329 5.98 -2.95 -5.61
CA ILE A 329 5.14 -3.48 -4.52
C ILE A 329 3.69 -3.40 -4.97
N GLN A 330 2.97 -4.53 -4.99
CA GLN A 330 1.56 -4.55 -5.34
C GLN A 330 0.73 -3.81 -4.30
N GLU A 331 -0.18 -2.96 -4.79
CA GLU A 331 -1.21 -2.30 -3.99
C GLU A 331 -2.62 -2.69 -4.51
N GLY A 332 -3.45 -1.72 -4.92
CA GLY A 332 -4.79 -1.94 -5.45
C GLY A 332 -4.88 -2.63 -6.81
N GLY A 333 -6.09 -2.87 -7.23
CA GLY A 333 -6.50 -3.58 -8.44
C GLY A 333 -7.51 -4.68 -8.10
N TYR A 334 -8.80 -4.42 -8.37
CA TYR A 334 -9.93 -5.21 -7.85
C TYR A 334 -10.78 -5.82 -8.97
N HIS A 335 -10.62 -5.40 -10.22
CA HIS A 335 -11.26 -6.03 -11.36
C HIS A 335 -10.50 -7.28 -11.78
N LEU A 336 -10.93 -8.47 -11.31
CA LEU A 336 -10.19 -9.73 -11.43
C LEU A 336 -9.84 -10.13 -12.87
N GLU A 337 -10.71 -9.81 -13.85
CA GLU A 337 -10.48 -10.17 -15.26
C GLU A 337 -9.32 -9.38 -15.89
N SER A 338 -9.14 -8.12 -15.54
CA SER A 338 -8.06 -7.26 -16.06
C SER A 338 -6.81 -7.24 -15.19
N LEU A 339 -6.90 -7.65 -13.92
CA LEU A 339 -5.82 -7.55 -12.94
C LEU A 339 -4.50 -8.16 -13.44
N GLY A 340 -4.51 -9.41 -13.86
CA GLY A 340 -3.32 -10.07 -14.40
C GLY A 340 -2.74 -9.37 -15.63
N PRO A 341 -3.55 -9.12 -16.68
CA PRO A 341 -3.14 -8.34 -17.85
C PRO A 341 -2.57 -6.96 -17.52
N ASP A 342 -3.17 -6.19 -16.61
CA ASP A 342 -2.76 -4.83 -16.29
C ASP A 342 -1.45 -4.81 -15.49
N VAL A 343 -1.30 -5.71 -14.52
CA VAL A 343 -0.02 -5.93 -13.82
C VAL A 343 1.09 -6.29 -14.82
N MET A 344 0.83 -7.23 -15.72
CA MET A 344 1.83 -7.66 -16.71
C MET A 344 2.17 -6.57 -17.71
N ALA A 345 1.23 -5.68 -18.04
CA ALA A 345 1.49 -4.53 -18.92
C ALA A 345 2.54 -3.58 -18.31
N ILE A 346 2.42 -3.27 -17.01
CA ILE A 346 3.45 -2.45 -16.31
C ILE A 346 4.78 -3.19 -16.24
N LEU A 347 4.78 -4.46 -15.82
CA LEU A 347 6.00 -5.24 -15.63
C LEU A 347 6.78 -5.46 -16.93
N ALA A 348 6.10 -5.46 -18.09
CA ALA A 348 6.72 -5.59 -19.39
C ALA A 348 7.68 -4.43 -19.73
N GLY A 349 7.54 -3.28 -19.10
CA GLY A 349 8.47 -2.16 -19.23
C GLY A 349 9.84 -2.43 -18.61
N PHE A 350 9.92 -3.35 -17.67
CA PHE A 350 11.17 -3.69 -16.97
C PHE A 350 11.92 -4.82 -17.67
N PRO A 351 13.25 -4.69 -17.84
CA PRO A 351 14.07 -5.60 -18.64
C PRO A 351 14.13 -7.04 -18.13
#